data_528f0367bcade8b574b4ad40eaabfbe3
#
_entry.id   528f0367bcade8b574b4ad40eaabfbe3
#
_cell.length_a   1.000
_cell.length_b   1.000
_cell.length_c   1.000
_cell.angle_alpha   90.00
_cell.angle_beta   90.00
_cell.angle_gamma   90.00
#
_symmetry.space_group_name_H-M   'P 1'
#
loop_
_entity.id
_entity.type
_entity.pdbx_description
1 polymer ?
#
loop_
_entity_poly.entity_id
_entity_poly.type
_entity_poly.pdbx_seq_one_letter_code
_entity_poly.pdbx_strand_id
1 'polypeptide(L)'
;TVGPKAANLGELRRNYPEAVNAGLAIPFGVFRALLDKPIAPERPDSPSAYDWLNAEYARLHAITDPARQREEVRIFLATLRDWIVRTDPGEEFRMALRAAMTEVFGSAYDVGVFVRSDTNVEDLPGFTGAGLNRTVPNVVGFERIVQAIQQVWASPFTERAYAWRQAHMPQPQHVYPAVLLLETFPAEKSGVLVTADVESGDRHWLSIAVSEGV
;
A
#
# COMPACT_ATOMS: atom_id res chain seq x y z
N THR A 1 -12.16 7.80 -3.94
CA THR A 1 -11.32 8.36 -2.86
C THR A 1 -9.95 7.72 -2.90
N VAL A 2 -8.92 8.52 -2.60
CA VAL A 2 -7.51 8.16 -2.55
C VAL A 2 -6.98 8.37 -1.12
N GLY A 3 -5.78 7.90 -0.82
CA GLY A 3 -5.18 8.10 0.50
C GLY A 3 -4.58 9.49 0.72
N PRO A 4 -4.05 9.77 1.93
CA PRO A 4 -3.58 11.10 2.32
C PRO A 4 -2.38 11.58 1.50
N LYS A 5 -1.47 10.68 1.09
CA LYS A 5 -0.31 11.06 0.27
C LYS A 5 -0.71 11.59 -1.10
N ALA A 6 -1.61 10.88 -1.79
CA ALA A 6 -2.10 11.29 -3.10
C ALA A 6 -2.91 12.58 -3.00
N ALA A 7 -3.75 12.72 -1.96
CA ALA A 7 -4.53 13.93 -1.73
C ALA A 7 -3.63 15.15 -1.50
N ASN A 8 -2.64 15.04 -0.61
CA ASN A 8 -1.69 16.12 -0.31
C ASN A 8 -0.81 16.48 -1.51
N LEU A 9 -0.32 15.49 -2.27
CA LEU A 9 0.45 15.76 -3.49
C LEU A 9 -0.40 16.42 -4.58
N GLY A 10 -1.67 16.01 -4.73
CA GLY A 10 -2.60 16.67 -5.64
C GLY A 10 -2.85 18.13 -5.29
N GLU A 11 -2.99 18.44 -4.00
CA GLU A 11 -3.12 19.82 -3.50
C GLU A 11 -1.84 20.64 -3.74
N LEU A 12 -0.66 20.09 -3.43
CA LEU A 12 0.63 20.71 -3.67
C LEU A 12 0.85 20.98 -5.16
N ARG A 13 0.55 20.01 -6.03
CA ARG A 13 0.69 20.17 -7.48
C ARG A 13 -0.24 21.24 -8.04
N ARG A 14 -1.47 21.36 -7.51
CA ARG A 14 -2.41 22.40 -7.93
C ARG A 14 -1.86 23.80 -7.62
N ASN A 15 -1.20 23.96 -6.47
CA ASN A 15 -0.66 25.24 -6.03
C ASN A 15 0.75 25.53 -6.57
N TYR A 16 1.53 24.47 -6.84
CA TYR A 16 2.95 24.56 -7.26
C TYR A 16 3.24 23.55 -8.39
N PRO A 17 2.63 23.73 -9.58
CA PRO A 17 2.72 22.73 -10.66
C PRO A 17 4.15 22.49 -11.16
N GLU A 18 5.01 23.52 -11.10
CA GLU A 18 6.41 23.42 -11.53
C GLU A 18 7.33 22.76 -10.49
N ALA A 19 6.89 22.64 -9.23
CA ALA A 19 7.69 22.08 -8.15
C ALA A 19 7.29 20.64 -7.77
N VAL A 20 6.19 20.15 -8.29
CA VAL A 20 5.65 18.81 -7.96
C VAL A 20 5.43 18.00 -9.22
N ASN A 21 6.15 16.89 -9.35
CA ASN A 21 6.01 15.97 -10.48
C ASN A 21 4.59 15.40 -10.57
N ALA A 22 4.23 14.98 -11.80
CA ALA A 22 2.98 14.27 -12.02
C ALA A 22 2.94 12.96 -11.24
N GLY A 23 1.76 12.62 -10.74
CA GLY A 23 1.51 11.36 -10.06
C GLY A 23 0.18 10.77 -10.50
N LEU A 24 0.10 9.45 -10.45
CA LEU A 24 -1.11 8.70 -10.73
C LEU A 24 -1.55 7.95 -9.48
N ALA A 25 -2.76 8.22 -9.01
CA ALA A 25 -3.32 7.54 -7.84
C ALA A 25 -4.29 6.43 -8.28
N ILE A 26 -4.10 5.24 -7.73
CA ILE A 26 -5.02 4.11 -7.85
C ILE A 26 -5.91 4.11 -6.61
N PRO A 27 -7.23 4.37 -6.76
CA PRO A 27 -8.15 4.53 -5.63
C PRO A 27 -8.37 3.25 -4.82
N PHE A 28 -8.83 3.40 -3.57
CA PHE A 28 -9.23 2.29 -2.69
C PHE A 28 -10.22 1.31 -3.33
N GLY A 29 -11.16 1.83 -4.15
CA GLY A 29 -12.18 1.02 -4.81
C GLY A 29 -11.61 -0.04 -5.75
N VAL A 30 -10.42 0.18 -6.31
CA VAL A 30 -9.75 -0.80 -7.18
C VAL A 30 -9.32 -2.03 -6.38
N PHE A 31 -8.71 -1.82 -5.21
CA PHE A 31 -8.39 -2.93 -4.31
C PHE A 31 -9.65 -3.61 -3.78
N ARG A 32 -10.70 -2.84 -3.47
CA ARG A 32 -11.99 -3.41 -3.04
C ARG A 32 -12.60 -4.31 -4.13
N ALA A 33 -12.55 -3.90 -5.39
CA ALA A 33 -12.99 -4.71 -6.52
C ALA A 33 -12.15 -5.99 -6.72
N LEU A 34 -10.84 -5.95 -6.41
CA LEU A 34 -10.03 -7.17 -6.38
C LEU A 34 -10.57 -8.17 -5.34
N LEU A 35 -10.96 -7.71 -4.16
CA LEU A 35 -11.52 -8.55 -3.09
C LEU A 35 -12.90 -9.15 -3.42
N ASP A 36 -13.60 -8.68 -4.45
CA ASP A 36 -14.84 -9.29 -4.92
C ASP A 36 -14.61 -10.63 -5.66
N LYS A 37 -13.36 -10.90 -6.06
CA LYS A 37 -13.00 -12.17 -6.69
C LYS A 37 -13.00 -13.31 -5.67
N PRO A 38 -13.29 -14.57 -6.11
CA PRO A 38 -13.29 -15.72 -5.22
C PRO A 38 -11.90 -15.98 -4.62
N ILE A 39 -11.87 -16.34 -3.33
CA ILE A 39 -10.61 -16.68 -2.62
C ILE A 39 -9.97 -17.97 -3.15
N ALA A 40 -10.78 -18.92 -3.62
CA ALA A 40 -10.37 -20.18 -4.20
C ALA A 40 -11.12 -20.41 -5.52
N PRO A 41 -10.65 -19.79 -6.64
CA PRO A 41 -11.39 -19.78 -7.92
C PRO A 41 -11.60 -21.18 -8.52
N GLU A 42 -10.84 -22.17 -8.09
CA GLU A 42 -11.00 -23.56 -8.48
C GLU A 42 -12.22 -24.26 -7.82
N ARG A 43 -12.89 -23.61 -6.86
CA ARG A 43 -14.08 -24.12 -6.17
C ARG A 43 -15.31 -23.33 -6.61
N PRO A 44 -16.35 -23.98 -7.15
CA PRO A 44 -17.56 -23.29 -7.63
C PRO A 44 -18.27 -22.43 -6.57
N ASP A 45 -18.26 -22.91 -5.31
CA ASP A 45 -18.93 -22.24 -4.18
C ASP A 45 -17.97 -21.41 -3.33
N SER A 46 -16.83 -21.03 -3.88
CA SER A 46 -15.85 -20.20 -3.14
C SER A 46 -16.44 -18.82 -2.83
N PRO A 47 -16.40 -18.37 -1.57
CA PRO A 47 -16.79 -17.00 -1.24
C PRO A 47 -15.84 -15.99 -1.90
N SER A 48 -16.29 -14.74 -1.99
CA SER A 48 -15.40 -13.64 -2.33
C SER A 48 -14.26 -13.53 -1.30
N ALA A 49 -13.10 -13.05 -1.72
CA ALA A 49 -12.01 -12.79 -0.77
C ALA A 49 -12.42 -11.79 0.31
N TYR A 50 -13.33 -10.87 0.01
CA TYR A 50 -13.90 -9.94 0.98
C TYR A 50 -14.71 -10.64 2.07
N ASP A 51 -15.62 -11.54 1.69
CA ASP A 51 -16.45 -12.29 2.65
C ASP A 51 -15.58 -13.27 3.46
N TRP A 52 -14.64 -13.94 2.81
CA TRP A 52 -13.68 -14.80 3.47
C TRP A 52 -12.85 -14.03 4.49
N LEU A 53 -12.32 -12.86 4.11
CA LEU A 53 -11.54 -11.99 5.02
C LEU A 53 -12.34 -11.62 6.27
N ASN A 54 -13.58 -11.17 6.12
CA ASN A 54 -14.43 -10.81 7.24
C ASN A 54 -14.74 -12.01 8.15
N ALA A 55 -15.03 -13.17 7.55
CA ALA A 55 -15.26 -14.40 8.30
C ALA A 55 -14.01 -14.83 9.09
N GLU A 56 -12.82 -14.73 8.50
CA GLU A 56 -11.55 -15.04 9.17
C GLU A 56 -11.25 -14.09 10.33
N TYR A 57 -11.49 -12.79 10.19
CA TYR A 57 -11.35 -11.85 11.32
C TYR A 57 -12.28 -12.24 12.48
N ALA A 58 -13.54 -12.58 12.21
CA ALA A 58 -14.49 -13.02 13.24
C ALA A 58 -14.03 -14.35 13.89
N ARG A 59 -13.59 -15.31 13.09
CA ARG A 59 -13.07 -16.60 13.56
C ARG A 59 -11.84 -16.42 14.47
N LEU A 60 -10.88 -15.62 14.03
CA LEU A 60 -9.65 -15.38 14.78
C LEU A 60 -9.91 -14.65 16.10
N HIS A 61 -10.87 -13.73 16.12
CA HIS A 61 -11.27 -13.04 17.34
C HIS A 61 -11.88 -13.97 18.39
N ALA A 62 -12.53 -15.04 17.96
CA ALA A 62 -13.14 -16.05 18.86
C ALA A 62 -12.13 -17.01 19.49
N ILE A 63 -10.87 -17.03 19.05
CA ILE A 63 -9.84 -17.91 19.61
C ILE A 63 -9.33 -17.34 20.92
N THR A 64 -9.56 -18.07 22.01
CA THR A 64 -9.19 -17.66 23.37
C THR A 64 -7.76 -18.04 23.78
N ASP A 65 -7.18 -19.07 23.16
CA ASP A 65 -5.76 -19.45 23.38
C ASP A 65 -4.83 -18.51 22.60
N PRO A 66 -3.98 -17.72 23.28
CA PRO A 66 -3.14 -16.74 22.61
C PRO A 66 -2.06 -17.34 21.71
N ALA A 67 -1.58 -18.55 22.00
CA ALA A 67 -0.55 -19.20 21.19
C ALA A 67 -1.18 -19.70 19.87
N ARG A 68 -2.32 -20.36 19.97
CA ARG A 68 -3.11 -20.80 18.83
C ARG A 68 -3.57 -19.61 17.99
N GLN A 69 -4.06 -18.53 18.61
CA GLN A 69 -4.50 -17.35 17.90
C GLN A 69 -3.36 -16.73 17.06
N ARG A 70 -2.15 -16.58 17.63
CA ARG A 70 -0.99 -16.06 16.89
C ARG A 70 -0.65 -16.91 15.67
N GLU A 71 -0.63 -18.23 15.82
CA GLU A 71 -0.32 -19.13 14.69
C GLU A 71 -1.39 -19.06 13.60
N GLU A 72 -2.66 -19.06 13.97
CA GLU A 72 -3.76 -18.93 13.01
C GLU A 72 -3.76 -17.58 12.28
N VAL A 73 -3.44 -16.48 12.99
CA VAL A 73 -3.26 -15.15 12.39
C VAL A 73 -2.10 -15.18 11.38
N ARG A 74 -0.99 -15.81 11.71
CA ARG A 74 0.16 -15.92 10.81
C ARG A 74 -0.23 -16.64 9.51
N ILE A 75 -0.96 -17.74 9.62
CA ILE A 75 -1.44 -18.53 8.47
C ILE A 75 -2.42 -17.69 7.64
N PHE A 76 -3.40 -17.08 8.26
CA PHE A 76 -4.38 -16.22 7.61
C PHE A 76 -3.72 -15.09 6.80
N LEU A 77 -2.82 -14.34 7.43
CA LEU A 77 -2.15 -13.21 6.79
C LEU A 77 -1.23 -13.67 5.64
N ALA A 78 -0.57 -14.81 5.78
CA ALA A 78 0.24 -15.38 4.70
C ALA A 78 -0.63 -15.78 3.50
N THR A 79 -1.75 -16.46 3.75
CA THR A 79 -2.72 -16.88 2.72
C THR A 79 -3.30 -15.66 1.98
N LEU A 80 -3.71 -14.63 2.72
CA LEU A 80 -4.26 -13.40 2.11
C LEU A 80 -3.23 -12.67 1.25
N ARG A 81 -2.00 -12.50 1.74
CA ARG A 81 -0.92 -11.85 0.96
C ARG A 81 -0.59 -12.63 -0.31
N ASP A 82 -0.47 -13.95 -0.20
CA ASP A 82 -0.18 -14.81 -1.36
C ASP A 82 -1.31 -14.72 -2.40
N TRP A 83 -2.55 -14.75 -1.96
CA TRP A 83 -3.71 -14.57 -2.84
C TRP A 83 -3.70 -13.21 -3.54
N ILE A 84 -3.47 -12.10 -2.82
CA ILE A 84 -3.41 -10.75 -3.40
C ILE A 84 -2.33 -10.67 -4.49
N VAL A 85 -1.14 -11.22 -4.21
CA VAL A 85 0.00 -11.15 -5.15
C VAL A 85 -0.23 -12.00 -6.39
N ARG A 86 -0.97 -13.13 -6.28
CA ARG A 86 -1.20 -14.05 -7.41
C ARG A 86 -2.47 -13.77 -8.19
N THR A 87 -3.44 -13.07 -7.61
CA THR A 87 -4.72 -12.81 -8.25
C THR A 87 -4.56 -11.75 -9.34
N ASP A 88 -4.83 -12.11 -10.58
CA ASP A 88 -4.82 -11.14 -11.69
C ASP A 88 -5.88 -10.05 -11.44
N PRO A 89 -5.52 -8.77 -11.44
CA PRO A 89 -6.47 -7.68 -11.27
C PRO A 89 -7.51 -7.58 -12.41
N GLY A 90 -7.22 -8.16 -13.57
CA GLY A 90 -8.11 -8.23 -14.72
C GLY A 90 -7.74 -7.24 -15.82
N GLU A 91 -8.26 -7.55 -17.03
CA GLU A 91 -7.91 -6.79 -18.24
C GLU A 91 -8.44 -5.34 -18.21
N GLU A 92 -9.62 -5.12 -17.64
CA GLU A 92 -10.19 -3.78 -17.48
C GLU A 92 -9.25 -2.87 -16.67
N PHE A 93 -8.76 -3.36 -15.53
CA PHE A 93 -7.78 -2.65 -14.71
C PHE A 93 -6.48 -2.39 -15.49
N ARG A 94 -5.98 -3.40 -16.21
CA ARG A 94 -4.74 -3.29 -16.99
C ARG A 94 -4.86 -2.25 -18.10
N MET A 95 -5.97 -2.23 -18.82
CA MET A 95 -6.24 -1.24 -19.87
C MET A 95 -6.33 0.16 -19.28
N ALA A 96 -7.10 0.34 -18.20
CA ALA A 96 -7.25 1.63 -17.54
C ALA A 96 -5.91 2.16 -16.99
N LEU A 97 -5.12 1.30 -16.34
CA LEU A 97 -3.80 1.66 -15.84
C LEU A 97 -2.85 2.08 -16.96
N ARG A 98 -2.83 1.32 -18.07
CA ARG A 98 -1.97 1.61 -19.22
C ARG A 98 -2.32 2.95 -19.87
N ALA A 99 -3.61 3.22 -20.05
CA ALA A 99 -4.11 4.49 -20.59
C ALA A 99 -3.72 5.67 -19.67
N ALA A 100 -3.98 5.54 -18.36
CA ALA A 100 -3.67 6.58 -17.38
C ALA A 100 -2.16 6.82 -17.25
N MET A 101 -1.33 5.79 -17.28
CA MET A 101 0.13 5.94 -17.28
C MET A 101 0.63 6.67 -18.53
N THR A 102 0.07 6.34 -19.69
CA THR A 102 0.44 7.02 -20.95
C THR A 102 0.03 8.50 -20.89
N GLU A 103 -1.13 8.81 -20.35
CA GLU A 103 -1.59 10.20 -20.20
C GLU A 103 -0.71 10.99 -19.21
N VAL A 104 -0.37 10.42 -18.06
CA VAL A 104 0.33 11.12 -16.98
C VAL A 104 1.84 11.18 -17.19
N PHE A 105 2.45 10.09 -17.68
CA PHE A 105 3.91 9.92 -17.79
C PHE A 105 4.42 9.87 -19.24
N GLY A 106 3.53 9.96 -20.25
CA GLY A 106 3.88 9.84 -21.66
C GLY A 106 4.13 8.40 -22.12
N SER A 107 4.31 7.44 -21.22
CA SER A 107 4.56 6.02 -21.51
C SER A 107 4.10 5.13 -20.36
N ALA A 108 3.72 3.88 -20.69
CA ALA A 108 3.43 2.84 -19.72
C ALA A 108 4.52 1.75 -19.65
N TYR A 109 5.57 1.83 -20.47
CA TYR A 109 6.51 0.71 -20.66
C TYR A 109 7.95 1.02 -20.24
N ASP A 110 8.42 2.22 -20.46
CA ASP A 110 9.82 2.64 -20.32
C ASP A 110 10.03 3.68 -19.22
N VAL A 111 8.97 4.26 -18.68
CA VAL A 111 9.07 5.16 -17.52
C VAL A 111 9.32 4.35 -16.24
N GLY A 112 10.31 4.76 -15.45
CA GLY A 112 10.52 4.25 -14.11
C GLY A 112 9.59 4.95 -13.11
N VAL A 113 8.92 4.18 -12.26
CA VAL A 113 8.01 4.74 -11.25
C VAL A 113 8.30 4.19 -9.86
N PHE A 114 8.09 5.02 -8.84
CA PHE A 114 7.88 4.58 -7.47
C PHE A 114 6.46 4.10 -7.31
N VAL A 115 6.28 2.89 -6.80
CA VAL A 115 4.98 2.33 -6.44
C VAL A 115 4.83 2.41 -4.93
N ARG A 116 4.06 3.39 -4.45
CA ARG A 116 3.95 3.74 -3.02
C ARG A 116 2.59 3.37 -2.45
N SER A 117 2.61 2.83 -1.24
CA SER A 117 1.37 2.66 -0.47
C SER A 117 0.77 4.00 -0.05
N ASP A 118 -0.54 4.04 -0.04
CA ASP A 118 -1.34 5.19 0.38
C ASP A 118 -2.65 4.68 1.02
N THR A 119 -2.54 4.07 2.20
CA THR A 119 -3.65 3.36 2.84
C THR A 119 -4.61 4.31 3.56
N ASN A 120 -5.86 3.86 3.73
CA ASN A 120 -6.86 4.58 4.54
C ASN A 120 -6.53 4.59 6.05
N VAL A 121 -5.50 3.86 6.47
CA VAL A 121 -5.04 3.75 7.86
C VAL A 121 -3.68 4.38 8.08
N GLU A 122 -3.20 5.14 7.11
CA GLU A 122 -1.97 5.91 7.20
C GLU A 122 -2.27 7.29 7.82
N ASP A 123 -1.36 7.78 8.67
CA ASP A 123 -1.46 9.09 9.33
C ASP A 123 -2.71 9.26 10.23
N LEU A 124 -3.07 8.24 11.00
CA LEU A 124 -4.09 8.34 12.03
C LEU A 124 -3.58 9.20 13.21
N PRO A 125 -4.47 9.91 13.94
CA PRO A 125 -4.07 10.70 15.10
C PRO A 125 -3.21 9.90 16.10
N GLY A 126 -2.00 10.39 16.36
CA GLY A 126 -1.05 9.73 17.27
C GLY A 126 -0.30 8.53 16.67
N PHE A 127 -0.42 8.30 15.37
CA PHE A 127 0.28 7.23 14.69
C PHE A 127 0.76 7.62 13.29
N THR A 128 2.04 7.49 13.05
CA THR A 128 2.60 7.52 11.70
C THR A 128 2.80 6.08 11.24
N GLY A 129 2.11 5.66 10.19
CA GLY A 129 2.26 4.34 9.57
C GLY A 129 3.63 4.08 8.92
N ALA A 130 4.63 4.89 9.29
CA ALA A 130 5.97 4.80 8.74
C ALA A 130 6.58 3.40 8.93
N GLY A 131 7.01 2.80 7.82
CA GLY A 131 7.64 1.47 7.82
C GLY A 131 6.68 0.28 7.95
N LEU A 132 5.35 0.49 8.02
CA LEU A 132 4.37 -0.60 8.01
C LEU A 132 3.99 -1.03 6.59
N ASN A 133 4.08 -0.12 5.63
CA ASN A 133 3.65 -0.31 4.26
C ASN A 133 4.84 -0.24 3.29
N ARG A 134 4.72 -0.97 2.18
CA ARG A 134 5.80 -1.10 1.20
C ARG A 134 5.80 0.05 0.19
N THR A 135 7.01 0.50 -0.15
CA THR A 135 7.30 1.26 -1.37
C THR A 135 8.23 0.42 -2.24
N VAL A 136 7.95 0.32 -3.53
CA VAL A 136 8.82 -0.33 -4.51
C VAL A 136 9.41 0.76 -5.40
N PRO A 137 10.72 1.04 -5.30
CA PRO A 137 11.35 2.11 -6.04
C PRO A 137 11.68 1.69 -7.47
N ASN A 138 11.73 2.65 -8.38
CA ASN A 138 12.26 2.57 -9.74
C ASN A 138 11.81 1.31 -10.54
N VAL A 139 10.50 1.08 -10.57
CA VAL A 139 9.93 -0.04 -11.30
C VAL A 139 9.76 0.36 -12.77
N VAL A 140 10.39 -0.35 -13.67
CA VAL A 140 10.30 -0.15 -15.14
C VAL A 140 9.61 -1.35 -15.78
N GLY A 141 8.70 -1.06 -16.72
CA GLY A 141 7.95 -2.08 -17.47
C GLY A 141 6.60 -2.39 -16.84
N PHE A 142 5.56 -2.37 -17.69
CA PHE A 142 4.15 -2.43 -17.28
C PHE A 142 3.83 -3.63 -16.38
N GLU A 143 4.26 -4.84 -16.75
CA GLU A 143 3.95 -6.05 -15.96
C GLU A 143 4.63 -6.02 -14.58
N ARG A 144 5.84 -5.46 -14.49
CA ARG A 144 6.53 -5.28 -13.21
C ARG A 144 5.82 -4.24 -12.34
N ILE A 145 5.25 -3.20 -12.95
CA ILE A 145 4.46 -2.18 -12.24
C ILE A 145 3.18 -2.81 -11.68
N VAL A 146 2.47 -3.64 -12.46
CA VAL A 146 1.30 -4.39 -11.98
C VAL A 146 1.67 -5.29 -10.80
N GLN A 147 2.76 -6.04 -10.89
CA GLN A 147 3.26 -6.88 -9.80
C GLN A 147 3.63 -6.06 -8.55
N ALA A 148 4.28 -4.91 -8.74
CA ALA A 148 4.62 -4.01 -7.64
C ALA A 148 3.36 -3.43 -6.95
N ILE A 149 2.32 -3.08 -7.72
CA ILE A 149 1.01 -2.67 -7.19
C ILE A 149 0.42 -3.78 -6.31
N GLN A 150 0.43 -5.02 -6.76
CA GLN A 150 -0.06 -6.17 -5.97
C GLN A 150 0.75 -6.37 -4.68
N GLN A 151 2.09 -6.21 -4.74
CA GLN A 151 2.95 -6.26 -3.54
C GLN A 151 2.63 -5.14 -2.55
N VAL A 152 2.34 -3.93 -3.06
CA VAL A 152 1.93 -2.80 -2.22
C VAL A 152 0.55 -3.06 -1.61
N TRP A 153 -0.41 -3.59 -2.37
CA TRP A 153 -1.71 -3.99 -1.84
C TRP A 153 -1.62 -5.06 -0.75
N ALA A 154 -0.67 -5.99 -0.85
CA ALA A 154 -0.45 -7.02 0.16
C ALA A 154 0.27 -6.51 1.43
N SER A 155 0.98 -5.39 1.34
CA SER A 155 1.88 -4.93 2.41
C SER A 155 1.21 -4.58 3.75
N PRO A 156 -0.05 -4.09 3.82
CA PRO A 156 -0.71 -3.84 5.10
C PRO A 156 -1.10 -5.10 5.89
N PHE A 157 -1.02 -6.28 5.26
CA PHE A 157 -1.43 -7.55 5.88
C PHE A 157 -0.25 -8.31 6.49
N THR A 158 0.64 -7.58 7.18
CA THR A 158 1.71 -8.16 8.00
C THR A 158 1.25 -8.37 9.44
N GLU A 159 1.90 -9.28 10.18
CA GLU A 159 1.59 -9.53 11.60
C GLU A 159 1.71 -8.26 12.44
N ARG A 160 2.76 -7.46 12.21
CA ARG A 160 2.97 -6.18 12.91
C ARG A 160 1.83 -5.19 12.65
N ALA A 161 1.44 -5.02 11.39
CA ALA A 161 0.36 -4.12 11.01
C ALA A 161 -1.01 -4.63 11.51
N TYR A 162 -1.23 -5.95 11.49
CA TYR A 162 -2.42 -6.59 12.05
C TYR A 162 -2.53 -6.34 13.56
N ALA A 163 -1.47 -6.65 14.33
CA ALA A 163 -1.47 -6.46 15.77
C ALA A 163 -1.73 -5.01 16.17
N TRP A 164 -1.11 -4.07 15.44
CA TRP A 164 -1.34 -2.64 15.66
C TRP A 164 -2.81 -2.26 15.42
N ARG A 165 -3.41 -2.71 14.32
CA ARG A 165 -4.82 -2.42 14.01
C ARG A 165 -5.78 -3.00 15.04
N GLN A 166 -5.51 -4.22 15.51
CA GLN A 166 -6.32 -4.83 16.59
C GLN A 166 -6.31 -4.00 17.86
N ALA A 167 -5.19 -3.35 18.19
CA ALA A 167 -5.05 -2.54 19.39
C ALA A 167 -5.67 -1.13 19.28
N HIS A 168 -5.75 -0.56 18.07
CA HIS A 168 -6.01 0.87 17.89
C HIS A 168 -7.22 1.20 17.00
N MET A 169 -7.79 0.22 16.28
CA MET A 169 -8.89 0.48 15.34
C MET A 169 -10.19 -0.20 15.78
N PRO A 170 -11.34 0.51 15.72
CA PRO A 170 -12.63 -0.12 15.99
C PRO A 170 -13.01 -1.23 15.00
N GLN A 171 -12.54 -1.10 13.76
CA GLN A 171 -12.80 -2.04 12.67
C GLN A 171 -11.46 -2.39 11.97
N PRO A 172 -10.65 -3.27 12.59
CA PRO A 172 -9.30 -3.57 12.12
C PRO A 172 -9.23 -4.30 10.77
N GLN A 173 -10.35 -4.87 10.29
CA GLN A 173 -10.49 -5.49 8.98
C GLN A 173 -10.68 -4.48 7.84
N HIS A 174 -11.09 -3.25 8.12
CA HIS A 174 -11.35 -2.22 7.10
C HIS A 174 -10.08 -1.50 6.66
N VAL A 175 -9.19 -2.24 6.01
CA VAL A 175 -7.95 -1.75 5.44
C VAL A 175 -8.01 -1.81 3.91
N TYR A 176 -7.93 -0.65 3.30
CA TYR A 176 -7.96 -0.51 1.85
C TYR A 176 -6.72 0.25 1.39
N PRO A 177 -5.74 -0.44 0.79
CA PRO A 177 -4.59 0.23 0.21
C PRO A 177 -4.96 0.87 -1.13
N ALA A 178 -4.81 2.18 -1.22
CA ALA A 178 -4.59 2.88 -2.47
C ALA A 178 -3.10 2.80 -2.84
N VAL A 179 -2.78 3.09 -4.07
CA VAL A 179 -1.39 3.14 -4.55
C VAL A 179 -1.15 4.46 -5.26
N LEU A 180 -0.02 5.07 -4.98
CA LEU A 180 0.46 6.26 -5.65
C LEU A 180 1.67 5.90 -6.52
N LEU A 181 1.56 6.12 -7.83
CA LEU A 181 2.67 6.04 -8.77
C LEU A 181 3.26 7.43 -8.95
N LEU A 182 4.57 7.55 -8.79
CA LEU A 182 5.33 8.78 -9.04
C LEU A 182 6.48 8.44 -9.98
N GLU A 183 6.74 9.31 -10.94
CA GLU A 183 7.91 9.16 -11.81
C GLU A 183 9.19 9.14 -10.97
N THR A 184 10.10 8.23 -11.30
CA THR A 184 11.39 8.12 -10.63
C THR A 184 12.27 9.29 -10.99
N PHE A 185 12.75 9.99 -9.99
CA PHE A 185 13.76 11.01 -10.14
C PHE A 185 15.16 10.36 -10.07
N PRO A 186 16.07 10.61 -11.01
CA PRO A 186 17.43 10.06 -11.00
C PRO A 186 18.29 10.83 -9.96
N ALA A 187 18.08 10.53 -8.68
CA ALA A 187 18.81 11.16 -7.60
C ALA A 187 20.19 10.51 -7.43
N GLU A 188 21.25 11.33 -7.36
CA GLU A 188 22.59 10.87 -6.97
C GLU A 188 22.63 10.52 -5.47
N LYS A 189 21.90 11.26 -4.68
CA LYS A 189 21.76 11.04 -3.23
C LYS A 189 20.32 11.28 -2.80
N SER A 190 19.87 10.48 -1.86
CA SER A 190 18.57 10.63 -1.20
C SER A 190 18.75 10.60 0.31
N GLY A 191 17.76 11.10 1.06
CA GLY A 191 17.85 11.09 2.49
C GLY A 191 16.60 11.57 3.20
N VAL A 192 16.66 11.49 4.52
CA VAL A 192 15.63 11.99 5.43
C VAL A 192 16.28 13.00 6.38
N LEU A 193 15.65 14.17 6.50
CA LEU A 193 15.99 15.17 7.49
C LEU A 193 14.82 15.28 8.48
N VAL A 194 15.12 15.07 9.75
CA VAL A 194 14.18 15.28 10.86
C VAL A 194 14.64 16.51 11.65
N THR A 195 13.73 17.45 11.85
CA THR A 195 14.02 18.72 12.56
C THR A 195 13.99 18.57 14.09
N ALA A 196 14.44 17.42 14.56
CA ALA A 196 14.61 17.08 15.96
C ALA A 196 15.59 15.90 16.08
N ASP A 197 16.16 15.70 17.25
CA ASP A 197 16.82 14.45 17.59
C ASP A 197 15.79 13.32 17.64
N VAL A 198 16.04 12.21 16.94
CA VAL A 198 15.07 11.12 16.82
C VAL A 198 14.91 10.27 18.08
N GLU A 199 15.87 10.33 19.00
CA GLU A 199 15.87 9.58 20.25
C GLU A 199 15.25 10.39 21.39
N SER A 200 15.70 11.63 21.57
CA SER A 200 15.27 12.51 22.66
C SER A 200 14.09 13.42 22.30
N GLY A 201 13.82 13.65 21.01
CA GLY A 201 12.85 14.64 20.53
C GLY A 201 13.32 16.09 20.70
N ASP A 202 14.58 16.33 21.03
CA ASP A 202 15.14 17.67 21.23
C ASP A 202 15.22 18.42 19.89
N ARG A 203 14.51 19.55 19.79
CA ARG A 203 14.43 20.39 18.60
C ARG A 203 15.62 21.33 18.37
N HIS A 204 16.61 21.32 19.25
CA HIS A 204 17.87 22.03 19.05
C HIS A 204 18.83 21.26 18.12
N TRP A 205 18.49 20.03 17.76
CA TRP A 205 19.27 19.15 16.90
C TRP A 205 18.52 18.80 15.61
N LEU A 206 19.28 18.40 14.60
CA LEU A 206 18.77 17.83 13.37
C LEU A 206 19.29 16.41 13.25
N SER A 207 18.44 15.47 12.91
CA SER A 207 18.83 14.13 12.52
C SER A 207 18.78 14.00 11.02
N ILE A 208 19.90 13.62 10.40
CA ILE A 208 20.02 13.52 8.94
C ILE A 208 20.56 12.13 8.60
N ALA A 209 19.82 11.40 7.77
CA ALA A 209 20.26 10.14 7.16
C ALA A 209 20.35 10.33 5.66
N VAL A 210 21.48 9.96 5.05
CA VAL A 210 21.73 10.09 3.60
C VAL A 210 22.21 8.75 3.06
N SER A 211 21.73 8.37 1.84
CA SER A 211 22.20 7.24 1.06
C SER A 211 22.54 7.68 -0.36
N GLU A 212 23.36 6.91 -1.05
CA GLU A 212 23.60 7.07 -2.48
C GLU A 212 22.44 6.44 -3.28
N GLY A 213 22.01 7.15 -4.34
CA GLY A 213 20.88 6.74 -5.16
C GLY A 213 19.52 6.94 -4.46
N VAL A 214 18.59 6.07 -4.78
CA VAL A 214 17.18 6.12 -4.34
C VAL A 214 16.86 4.92 -3.47
#